data_e4714f7df1dc99986af1c74c6c31de70
#
_entry.id   e4714f7df1dc99986af1c74c6c31de70
#
_cell.length_a   1.000
_cell.length_b   1.000
_cell.length_c   1.000
_cell.angle_alpha   90.00
_cell.angle_beta   90.00
_cell.angle_gamma   90.00
#
_symmetry.space_group_name_H-M   'P 1'
#
loop_
_entity.id
_entity.type
_entity.pdbx_description
1 polymer ?
#
loop_
_entity_poly.entity_id
_entity_poly.type
_entity_poly.pdbx_seq_one_letter_code
_entity_poly.pdbx_strand_id
1 'polypeptide(L)'
;MDIMNTNFRYIIILLLANLLFLSSEANGQNLSPASGEINGHQWVDLGLPSGLKWATCNVGASTPEDPGDYFAYGEVSEKDAYVFNNSINLQKEIRHISGRSEYDAATVHWGKEWRIPTYHEIDELEYNCRMEWTTINGKNGYKLTSLINGASIFLPATGLVDGTQPEFTQECGWYWYSGFKDPTEPEEPPYAPSFTFSANSRYRGFNARYIGQCIRPVSGRNRHVENPQTGTTAGHEWVDLGLPSGIRWATCNVGASSPTKRGKHFSWGETASKSSYTTSKLSEMDVEDIAGNPAYDAATAAWGKNWRMPTEENFSELIKYCSEEYVDIDGVKCLLFTSLQNNKSIIIPATGYIEGTTMNHGKTNGFYWSSTPDRDWNTAAYGFTYRHGYGIFPGGGSRESGRCVRPVTDNPPMEANEIVPYDGEIGGHRWVDLGLPSGLKWATYNVGATSAAQLGRLFKWGEIYDIYDKRPKNNLSKKPIRDIQGNPAYDAARANWGETWRLPSEEDFQELLDNCTIAFAYICGTRGFKLTSKINGKYIFLPEAGHDSTGNGTWHDIGWRHCVYWSSTSKDLYYYIYEDVGVSLTIYQDRSVGYWDKEKQEYDNRYVGRIIKLEGGPRWHSSAVRPVSD
;
A
#
# COMPACT_ATOMS: atom_id res chain seq x y z
N MET A 1 54.28 -25.96 -38.44
CA MET A 1 53.77 -24.63 -38.79
C MET A 1 52.29 -24.43 -38.42
N ASP A 2 51.63 -25.41 -37.78
CA ASP A 2 50.18 -25.34 -37.51
C ASP A 2 49.76 -25.03 -36.06
N ILE A 3 50.71 -24.92 -35.15
CA ILE A 3 50.39 -24.64 -33.73
C ILE A 3 50.35 -23.11 -33.41
N MET A 4 51.01 -22.28 -34.23
CA MET A 4 50.97 -20.81 -34.06
C MET A 4 49.69 -20.15 -34.61
N ASN A 5 48.93 -20.82 -35.47
CA ASN A 5 47.74 -20.24 -36.09
C ASN A 5 46.47 -20.40 -35.23
N THR A 6 46.44 -21.35 -34.30
CA THR A 6 45.29 -21.62 -33.45
C THR A 6 45.22 -20.63 -32.26
N ASN A 7 46.36 -20.30 -31.67
CA ASN A 7 46.43 -19.34 -30.56
C ASN A 7 46.16 -17.90 -31.02
N PHE A 8 46.50 -17.53 -32.26
CA PHE A 8 46.21 -16.19 -32.80
C PHE A 8 44.72 -16.00 -33.09
N ARG A 9 44.01 -17.09 -33.50
CA ARG A 9 42.55 -17.08 -33.67
C ARG A 9 41.80 -16.96 -32.35
N TYR A 10 42.26 -17.61 -31.28
CA TYR A 10 41.67 -17.50 -29.96
C TYR A 10 41.84 -16.09 -29.32
N ILE A 11 42.99 -15.45 -29.54
CA ILE A 11 43.26 -14.10 -29.08
C ILE A 11 42.41 -13.06 -29.83
N ILE A 12 42.20 -13.27 -31.15
CA ILE A 12 41.31 -12.38 -31.94
C ILE A 12 39.84 -12.58 -31.56
N ILE A 13 39.40 -13.78 -31.25
CA ILE A 13 38.04 -14.09 -30.79
C ILE A 13 37.82 -13.50 -29.39
N LEU A 14 38.78 -13.57 -28.49
CA LEU A 14 38.73 -12.96 -27.18
C LEU A 14 38.77 -11.41 -27.24
N LEU A 15 39.53 -10.83 -28.17
CA LEU A 15 39.54 -9.38 -28.41
C LEU A 15 38.26 -8.89 -29.08
N LEU A 16 37.69 -9.67 -30.01
CA LEU A 16 36.39 -9.37 -30.62
C LEU A 16 35.23 -9.57 -29.64
N ALA A 17 35.28 -10.54 -28.75
CA ALA A 17 34.31 -10.72 -27.68
C ALA A 17 34.37 -9.58 -26.66
N ASN A 18 35.56 -9.12 -26.28
CA ASN A 18 35.73 -7.94 -25.43
C ASN A 18 35.30 -6.63 -26.12
N LEU A 19 35.50 -6.50 -27.44
CA LEU A 19 35.00 -5.37 -28.22
C LEU A 19 33.47 -5.42 -28.43
N LEU A 20 32.88 -6.59 -28.50
CA LEU A 20 31.42 -6.76 -28.51
C LEU A 20 30.80 -6.55 -27.12
N PHE A 21 31.50 -6.89 -26.04
CA PHE A 21 31.09 -6.54 -24.67
C PHE A 21 31.18 -5.02 -24.41
N LEU A 22 32.18 -4.32 -25.00
CA LEU A 22 32.32 -2.87 -24.90
C LEU A 22 31.35 -2.10 -25.83
N SER A 23 30.76 -2.74 -26.85
CA SER A 23 29.79 -2.11 -27.75
C SER A 23 28.32 -2.40 -27.39
N SER A 24 28.04 -3.28 -26.44
CA SER A 24 26.68 -3.52 -25.92
C SER A 24 26.32 -2.62 -24.72
N GLU A 25 27.28 -1.86 -24.19
CA GLU A 25 27.02 -0.85 -23.15
C GLU A 25 26.58 0.54 -23.67
N ALA A 26 26.41 0.70 -24.97
CA ALA A 26 26.12 1.98 -25.58
C ALA A 26 24.72 2.03 -26.22
N ASN A 27 23.65 1.84 -25.45
CA ASN A 27 22.32 2.41 -25.74
C ASN A 27 21.35 2.36 -24.53
N GLY A 28 21.83 2.17 -23.31
CA GLY A 28 21.13 2.66 -22.14
C GLY A 28 21.54 4.15 -22.00
N GLN A 29 20.61 5.06 -22.20
CA GLN A 29 20.83 6.45 -21.77
C GLN A 29 21.11 6.39 -20.27
N ASN A 30 22.41 6.51 -19.89
CA ASN A 30 22.82 6.91 -18.56
C ASN A 30 22.33 8.36 -18.37
N LEU A 31 21.03 8.54 -18.15
CA LEU A 31 20.51 9.77 -17.63
C LEU A 31 21.13 9.91 -16.25
N SER A 32 22.05 10.86 -16.08
CA SER A 32 22.49 11.26 -14.75
C SER A 32 21.24 11.47 -13.89
N PRO A 33 21.22 10.95 -12.64
CA PRO A 33 20.06 11.11 -11.79
C PRO A 33 19.63 12.55 -11.75
N ALA A 34 18.34 12.82 -11.93
CA ALA A 34 17.84 14.18 -11.90
C ALA A 34 18.11 14.79 -10.52
N SER A 35 18.68 15.97 -10.50
CA SER A 35 18.93 16.76 -9.30
C SER A 35 18.59 18.21 -9.60
N GLY A 36 18.36 19.01 -8.58
CA GLY A 36 18.04 20.41 -8.76
C GLY A 36 17.85 21.11 -7.42
N GLU A 37 17.19 22.26 -7.47
CA GLU A 37 16.97 23.11 -6.31
C GLU A 37 15.51 23.58 -6.23
N ILE A 38 14.97 23.63 -5.03
CA ILE A 38 13.65 24.19 -4.71
C ILE A 38 13.82 25.09 -3.50
N ASN A 39 13.43 26.36 -3.62
CA ASN A 39 13.52 27.37 -2.54
C ASN A 39 14.93 27.46 -1.92
N GLY A 40 16.01 27.34 -2.73
CA GLY A 40 17.39 27.38 -2.23
C GLY A 40 17.93 26.08 -1.64
N HIS A 41 17.15 24.99 -1.69
CA HIS A 41 17.55 23.69 -1.13
C HIS A 41 17.68 22.63 -2.22
N GLN A 42 18.83 21.93 -2.22
CA GLN A 42 19.15 20.93 -3.24
C GLN A 42 18.42 19.61 -2.98
N TRP A 43 18.06 18.94 -4.07
CA TRP A 43 17.41 17.64 -4.05
C TRP A 43 18.00 16.65 -5.05
N VAL A 44 17.76 15.38 -4.77
CA VAL A 44 18.07 14.25 -5.64
C VAL A 44 16.80 13.46 -5.91
N ASP A 45 16.55 13.10 -7.17
CA ASP A 45 15.56 12.11 -7.57
C ASP A 45 16.19 10.73 -7.51
N LEU A 46 15.75 9.94 -6.55
CA LEU A 46 16.18 8.56 -6.37
C LEU A 46 15.43 7.58 -7.32
N GLY A 47 14.57 8.08 -8.22
CA GLY A 47 13.77 7.26 -9.13
C GLY A 47 12.74 6.39 -8.40
N LEU A 48 12.41 6.72 -7.15
CA LEU A 48 11.45 5.97 -6.36
C LEU A 48 10.05 6.07 -6.98
N PRO A 49 9.20 5.03 -6.82
CA PRO A 49 7.86 4.99 -7.41
C PRO A 49 6.96 6.19 -7.09
N SER A 50 7.10 6.78 -5.90
CA SER A 50 6.40 8.01 -5.50
C SER A 50 6.79 9.24 -6.35
N GLY A 51 7.98 9.21 -6.98
CA GLY A 51 8.55 10.35 -7.71
C GLY A 51 8.97 11.51 -6.82
N LEU A 52 9.12 11.24 -5.50
CA LEU A 52 9.57 12.24 -4.53
C LEU A 52 11.02 12.63 -4.75
N LYS A 53 11.29 13.90 -4.50
CA LYS A 53 12.62 14.48 -4.44
C LYS A 53 13.09 14.48 -2.99
N TRP A 54 14.21 13.87 -2.73
CA TRP A 54 14.82 13.83 -1.40
C TRP A 54 15.81 14.96 -1.23
N ALA A 55 15.69 15.74 -0.18
CA ALA A 55 16.68 16.77 0.14
C ALA A 55 18.07 16.16 0.33
N THR A 56 19.10 16.87 -0.09
CA THR A 56 20.49 16.47 0.13
C THR A 56 20.92 16.70 1.57
N CYS A 57 20.34 17.71 2.24
CA CYS A 57 20.67 18.13 3.61
C CYS A 57 19.48 17.96 4.55
N ASN A 58 19.74 17.94 5.86
CA ASN A 58 18.72 18.06 6.89
C ASN A 58 18.25 19.52 7.01
N VAL A 59 17.11 19.77 7.65
CA VAL A 59 16.71 21.14 8.03
C VAL A 59 17.80 21.76 8.88
N GLY A 60 18.19 23.01 8.57
CA GLY A 60 19.27 23.73 9.26
C GLY A 60 20.70 23.36 8.84
N ALA A 61 20.89 22.27 8.10
CA ALA A 61 22.22 21.87 7.62
C ALA A 61 22.64 22.60 6.34
N SER A 62 23.91 22.97 6.22
CA SER A 62 24.50 23.55 5.02
C SER A 62 25.19 22.53 4.12
N THR A 63 25.55 21.37 4.64
CA THR A 63 26.13 20.24 3.89
C THR A 63 25.41 18.93 4.21
N PRO A 64 25.50 17.92 3.33
CA PRO A 64 24.85 16.63 3.57
C PRO A 64 25.31 15.89 4.83
N GLU A 65 26.52 16.19 5.31
CA GLU A 65 27.17 15.56 6.46
C GLU A 65 26.83 16.23 7.79
N ASP A 66 26.33 17.45 7.76
CA ASP A 66 25.96 18.17 8.97
C ASP A 66 24.63 17.65 9.53
N PRO A 67 24.49 17.57 10.86
CA PRO A 67 23.24 17.12 11.47
C PRO A 67 22.08 18.07 11.20
N GLY A 68 22.34 19.38 11.07
CA GLY A 68 21.30 20.41 11.04
C GLY A 68 20.68 20.64 12.41
N ASP A 69 19.48 21.17 12.38
CA ASP A 69 18.74 21.55 13.58
C ASP A 69 17.99 20.35 14.16
N TYR A 70 17.74 20.40 15.46
CA TYR A 70 16.98 19.39 16.18
C TYR A 70 15.59 19.95 16.52
N PHE A 71 14.56 19.13 16.36
CA PHE A 71 13.18 19.50 16.65
C PHE A 71 12.52 18.47 17.55
N ALA A 72 11.73 18.91 18.52
CA ALA A 72 10.78 18.05 19.18
C ALA A 72 9.62 17.72 18.21
N TYR A 73 8.99 16.56 18.36
CA TYR A 73 7.98 16.12 17.41
C TYR A 73 6.79 17.09 17.29
N GLY A 74 6.54 17.54 16.07
CA GLY A 74 5.46 18.51 15.81
C GLY A 74 5.74 19.92 16.31
N GLU A 75 6.99 20.23 16.67
CA GLU A 75 7.43 21.59 17.00
C GLU A 75 8.29 22.14 15.87
N VAL A 76 8.10 23.41 15.56
CA VAL A 76 8.71 24.04 14.37
C VAL A 76 9.87 24.96 14.72
N SER A 77 10.22 25.06 15.99
CA SER A 77 11.35 25.87 16.48
C SER A 77 12.29 25.02 17.30
N GLU A 78 13.58 25.33 17.20
CA GLU A 78 14.60 24.77 18.07
C GLU A 78 14.40 25.21 19.53
N LYS A 79 15.03 24.51 20.45
CA LYS A 79 14.98 24.76 21.90
C LYS A 79 16.38 24.76 22.52
N ASP A 80 16.56 25.54 23.57
CA ASP A 80 17.78 25.48 24.39
C ASP A 80 17.90 24.16 25.17
N ALA A 81 16.76 23.52 25.45
CA ALA A 81 16.70 22.22 26.11
C ALA A 81 15.47 21.42 25.66
N TYR A 82 15.67 20.12 25.45
CA TYR A 82 14.62 19.16 25.05
C TYR A 82 14.25 18.33 26.27
N VAL A 83 13.26 18.78 27.03
CA VAL A 83 12.81 18.15 28.26
C VAL A 83 11.29 18.00 28.28
N PHE A 84 10.81 16.99 29.00
CA PHE A 84 9.39 16.66 29.09
C PHE A 84 8.50 17.88 29.38
N ASN A 85 8.92 18.74 30.35
CA ASN A 85 8.09 19.83 30.83
C ASN A 85 7.97 21.03 29.87
N ASN A 86 8.77 21.12 28.82
CA ASN A 86 8.69 22.20 27.84
C ASN A 86 8.15 21.77 26.48
N SER A 87 7.70 20.53 26.33
CA SER A 87 7.08 20.05 25.09
C SER A 87 5.64 20.55 24.99
N ILE A 88 5.35 21.31 23.92
CA ILE A 88 4.03 21.90 23.69
C ILE A 88 3.02 20.95 23.07
N ASN A 89 3.50 19.81 22.53
CA ASN A 89 2.69 18.84 21.81
C ASN A 89 2.57 17.47 22.51
N LEU A 90 3.08 17.35 23.72
CA LEU A 90 3.21 16.07 24.43
C LEU A 90 1.86 15.34 24.63
N GLN A 91 0.80 16.10 24.91
CA GLN A 91 -0.53 15.57 25.22
C GLN A 91 -1.53 15.74 24.06
N LYS A 92 -1.08 16.26 22.91
CA LYS A 92 -1.96 16.45 21.75
C LYS A 92 -2.04 15.18 20.91
N GLU A 93 -3.23 14.83 20.48
CA GLU A 93 -3.42 13.81 19.44
C GLU A 93 -3.01 14.39 18.08
N ILE A 94 -1.75 14.21 17.72
CA ILE A 94 -1.19 14.67 16.44
C ILE A 94 -0.63 13.46 15.72
N ARG A 95 -1.40 12.85 14.82
CA ARG A 95 -1.01 11.64 14.07
C ARG A 95 -0.18 11.97 12.84
N HIS A 96 -0.51 13.05 12.16
CA HIS A 96 0.14 13.43 10.89
C HIS A 96 0.54 14.89 10.90
N ILE A 97 1.84 15.13 10.76
CA ILE A 97 2.40 16.48 10.77
C ILE A 97 2.89 16.94 9.38
N SER A 98 3.07 16.01 8.44
CA SER A 98 3.66 16.27 7.13
C SER A 98 2.89 17.34 6.34
N GLY A 99 3.59 18.41 5.94
CA GLY A 99 3.04 19.53 5.18
C GLY A 99 2.14 20.50 5.99
N ARG A 100 2.00 20.29 7.29
CA ARG A 100 1.20 21.16 8.18
C ARG A 100 2.09 22.21 8.83
N SER A 101 1.97 23.47 8.40
CA SER A 101 2.80 24.57 8.90
C SER A 101 2.76 24.79 10.43
N GLU A 102 1.75 24.24 11.12
CA GLU A 102 1.66 24.30 12.59
C GLU A 102 2.61 23.30 13.27
N TYR A 103 3.01 22.22 12.57
CA TYR A 103 3.70 21.08 13.15
C TYR A 103 4.91 20.58 12.35
N ASP A 104 5.10 21.02 11.11
CA ASP A 104 6.15 20.54 10.21
C ASP A 104 7.24 21.60 10.06
N ALA A 105 8.38 21.38 10.73
CA ALA A 105 9.51 22.28 10.67
C ALA A 105 10.10 22.41 9.25
N ALA A 106 10.12 21.34 8.45
CA ALA A 106 10.56 21.44 7.06
C ALA A 106 9.68 22.38 6.24
N THR A 107 8.36 22.30 6.40
CA THR A 107 7.41 23.21 5.73
C THR A 107 7.59 24.67 6.18
N VAL A 108 7.87 24.90 7.47
CA VAL A 108 8.04 26.26 8.02
C VAL A 108 9.37 26.86 7.56
N HIS A 109 10.47 26.14 7.65
CA HIS A 109 11.81 26.66 7.36
C HIS A 109 12.15 26.70 5.86
N TRP A 110 11.63 25.76 5.05
CA TRP A 110 11.99 25.61 3.64
C TRP A 110 10.85 25.96 2.65
N GLY A 111 9.67 26.25 3.19
CA GLY A 111 8.47 26.57 2.40
C GLY A 111 7.60 25.34 2.12
N LYS A 112 6.38 25.62 1.66
CA LYS A 112 5.29 24.63 1.50
C LYS A 112 5.56 23.51 0.49
N GLU A 113 6.57 23.65 -0.34
CA GLU A 113 7.03 22.62 -1.28
C GLU A 113 7.82 21.51 -0.57
N TRP A 114 8.31 21.80 0.64
CA TRP A 114 9.06 20.88 1.47
C TRP A 114 8.26 20.42 2.68
N ARG A 115 8.48 19.19 3.09
CA ARG A 115 7.81 18.60 4.25
C ARG A 115 8.61 17.46 4.86
N ILE A 116 8.27 17.09 6.07
CA ILE A 116 8.77 15.87 6.71
C ILE A 116 8.23 14.64 5.94
N PRO A 117 9.05 13.59 5.70
CA PRO A 117 8.58 12.37 5.06
C PRO A 117 7.56 11.63 5.92
N THR A 118 6.67 10.89 5.27
CA THR A 118 5.71 10.00 5.92
C THR A 118 6.29 8.60 6.18
N TYR A 119 5.60 7.80 7.00
CA TYR A 119 5.92 6.38 7.21
C TYR A 119 6.13 5.63 5.88
N HIS A 120 5.21 5.80 4.93
CA HIS A 120 5.26 5.10 3.64
C HIS A 120 6.44 5.54 2.77
N GLU A 121 6.86 6.78 2.87
CA GLU A 121 7.99 7.31 2.13
C GLU A 121 9.33 6.86 2.71
N ILE A 122 9.44 6.75 4.03
CA ILE A 122 10.58 6.09 4.68
C ILE A 122 10.62 4.60 4.32
N ASP A 123 9.46 3.94 4.29
CA ASP A 123 9.34 2.54 3.87
C ASP A 123 9.82 2.35 2.42
N GLU A 124 9.35 3.21 1.51
CA GLU A 124 9.77 3.20 0.11
C GLU A 124 11.27 3.45 -0.05
N LEU A 125 11.85 4.39 0.71
CA LEU A 125 13.27 4.68 0.74
C LEU A 125 14.08 3.46 1.17
N GLU A 126 13.70 2.84 2.30
CA GLU A 126 14.39 1.66 2.82
C GLU A 126 14.36 0.48 1.85
N TYR A 127 13.23 0.29 1.16
CA TYR A 127 13.05 -0.89 0.29
C TYR A 127 13.67 -0.74 -1.10
N ASN A 128 13.86 0.47 -1.57
CA ASN A 128 14.40 0.71 -2.91
C ASN A 128 15.83 1.25 -2.91
N CYS A 129 16.48 1.35 -1.74
CA CYS A 129 17.87 1.78 -1.66
C CYS A 129 18.74 0.74 -0.97
N ARG A 130 19.96 0.55 -1.48
CA ARG A 130 21.03 -0.10 -0.74
C ARG A 130 21.56 0.89 0.29
N MET A 131 21.61 0.46 1.53
CA MET A 131 22.06 1.29 2.66
C MET A 131 23.42 0.79 3.14
N GLU A 132 24.42 1.63 3.06
CA GLU A 132 25.80 1.31 3.44
C GLU A 132 26.29 2.28 4.52
N TRP A 133 26.69 1.74 5.66
CA TRP A 133 27.35 2.54 6.70
C TRP A 133 28.71 3.00 6.21
N THR A 134 28.95 4.29 6.22
CA THR A 134 30.19 4.87 5.69
C THR A 134 30.53 6.19 6.38
N THR A 135 31.74 6.67 6.13
CA THR A 135 32.21 7.97 6.60
C THR A 135 32.42 8.89 5.41
N ILE A 136 31.75 10.05 5.41
CA ILE A 136 31.93 11.12 4.40
C ILE A 136 32.42 12.37 5.11
N ASN A 137 33.53 12.95 4.66
CA ASN A 137 34.15 14.15 5.26
C ASN A 137 34.32 14.07 6.80
N GLY A 138 34.66 12.87 7.28
CA GLY A 138 34.86 12.62 8.73
C GLY A 138 33.56 12.45 9.53
N LYS A 139 32.41 12.37 8.88
CA LYS A 139 31.12 12.15 9.52
C LYS A 139 30.56 10.77 9.14
N ASN A 140 30.18 10.00 10.14
CA ASN A 140 29.57 8.68 9.97
C ASN A 140 28.10 8.80 9.61
N GLY A 141 27.58 7.84 8.88
CA GLY A 141 26.17 7.77 8.51
C GLY A 141 25.87 6.68 7.50
N TYR A 142 24.65 6.69 6.99
CA TYR A 142 24.25 5.81 5.90
C TYR A 142 24.28 6.54 4.56
N LYS A 143 25.02 5.97 3.59
CA LYS A 143 24.83 6.27 2.18
C LYS A 143 23.71 5.38 1.65
N LEU A 144 22.64 5.99 1.17
CA LEU A 144 21.50 5.34 0.55
C LEU A 144 21.63 5.46 -0.95
N THR A 145 21.87 4.35 -1.64
CA THR A 145 22.02 4.31 -3.10
C THR A 145 20.80 3.60 -3.69
N SER A 146 20.06 4.30 -4.54
CA SER A 146 18.88 3.76 -5.21
C SER A 146 19.23 2.53 -6.04
N LEU A 147 18.44 1.47 -5.88
CA LEU A 147 18.48 0.25 -6.70
C LEU A 147 17.84 0.44 -8.08
N ILE A 148 17.20 1.61 -8.31
CA ILE A 148 16.43 1.89 -9.53
C ILE A 148 17.28 2.70 -10.51
N ASN A 149 17.92 3.80 -10.06
CA ASN A 149 18.66 4.71 -10.92
C ASN A 149 20.11 4.98 -10.47
N GLY A 150 20.57 4.37 -9.37
CA GLY A 150 21.92 4.53 -8.84
C GLY A 150 22.19 5.87 -8.13
N ALA A 151 21.23 6.79 -8.09
CA ALA A 151 21.34 8.04 -7.34
C ALA A 151 21.49 7.78 -5.85
N SER A 152 22.11 8.69 -5.12
CA SER A 152 22.31 8.49 -3.68
C SER A 152 22.13 9.75 -2.85
N ILE A 153 21.74 9.56 -1.60
CA ILE A 153 21.75 10.56 -0.53
C ILE A 153 22.56 10.03 0.65
N PHE A 154 23.01 10.93 1.52
CA PHE A 154 23.69 10.59 2.75
C PHE A 154 22.87 11.06 3.96
N LEU A 155 22.59 10.16 4.89
CA LEU A 155 21.96 10.45 6.18
C LEU A 155 23.04 10.36 7.27
N PRO A 156 23.52 11.49 7.83
CA PRO A 156 24.51 11.46 8.90
C PRO A 156 23.98 10.82 10.18
N ALA A 157 24.87 10.25 10.96
CA ALA A 157 24.59 9.78 12.32
C ALA A 157 24.51 10.99 13.26
N THR A 158 23.32 11.59 13.30
CA THR A 158 23.06 12.88 13.95
C THR A 158 23.08 12.81 15.47
N GLY A 159 22.87 11.62 16.06
CA GLY A 159 22.47 11.53 17.46
C GLY A 159 21.04 12.07 17.68
N LEU A 160 20.70 12.28 18.93
CA LEU A 160 19.48 12.93 19.42
C LEU A 160 19.82 13.92 20.55
N VAL A 161 18.87 14.77 20.92
CA VAL A 161 19.03 15.67 22.07
C VAL A 161 17.99 15.33 23.12
N ASP A 162 18.44 14.84 24.28
CA ASP A 162 17.67 14.71 25.51
C ASP A 162 18.34 15.62 26.55
N GLY A 163 17.70 16.70 26.93
CA GLY A 163 18.33 17.77 27.70
C GLY A 163 18.89 18.89 26.81
N THR A 164 20.17 19.23 26.95
CA THR A 164 20.76 20.42 26.31
C THR A 164 21.85 20.14 25.29
N GLN A 165 22.32 18.91 25.19
CA GLN A 165 23.44 18.54 24.32
C GLN A 165 23.08 17.30 23.48
N PRO A 166 23.56 17.23 22.24
CA PRO A 166 23.44 16.03 21.44
C PRO A 166 24.19 14.86 22.04
N GLU A 167 23.53 13.69 22.06
CA GLU A 167 24.07 12.40 22.47
C GLU A 167 24.16 11.44 21.28
N PHE A 168 25.05 10.45 21.34
CA PHE A 168 25.26 9.40 20.33
C PHE A 168 25.56 9.94 18.92
N THR A 169 26.09 11.15 18.81
CA THR A 169 26.54 11.70 17.53
C THR A 169 27.66 10.85 16.94
N GLN A 170 27.67 10.63 15.64
CA GLN A 170 28.59 9.72 14.92
C GLN A 170 28.38 8.22 15.20
N GLU A 171 27.49 7.85 16.11
CA GLU A 171 27.18 6.47 16.46
C GLU A 171 25.83 6.04 15.89
N CYS A 172 24.82 6.91 15.99
CA CYS A 172 23.46 6.63 15.58
C CYS A 172 22.83 7.82 14.87
N GLY A 173 21.91 7.56 13.94
CA GLY A 173 21.02 8.56 13.36
C GLY A 173 19.61 8.40 13.90
N TRP A 174 18.96 9.52 14.25
CA TRP A 174 17.56 9.61 14.64
C TRP A 174 16.86 10.67 13.81
N TYR A 175 15.79 10.25 13.12
CA TYR A 175 15.05 11.11 12.22
C TYR A 175 13.55 10.99 12.45
N TRP A 176 12.90 12.11 12.67
CA TRP A 176 11.46 12.13 12.71
C TRP A 176 10.84 11.85 11.34
N TYR A 177 9.74 11.12 11.33
CA TYR A 177 8.83 11.04 10.19
C TYR A 177 7.37 11.14 10.66
N SER A 178 6.45 11.44 9.73
CA SER A 178 5.04 11.64 10.01
C SER A 178 4.24 10.35 9.81
N GLY A 179 3.31 10.07 10.73
CA GLY A 179 2.35 8.97 10.59
C GLY A 179 2.84 7.63 11.14
N PHE A 180 1.91 6.70 11.32
CA PHE A 180 2.14 5.38 11.91
C PHE A 180 2.02 4.28 10.86
N LYS A 181 2.59 3.10 11.14
CA LYS A 181 2.46 1.91 10.31
C LYS A 181 1.00 1.44 10.21
N ASP A 182 0.32 1.44 11.34
CA ASP A 182 -1.07 1.06 11.47
C ASP A 182 -1.84 2.19 12.14
N PRO A 183 -2.83 2.80 11.48
CA PRO A 183 -3.64 3.84 12.09
C PRO A 183 -4.54 3.32 13.23
N THR A 184 -4.65 2.00 13.39
CA THR A 184 -5.35 1.37 14.51
C THR A 184 -4.47 1.16 15.73
N GLU A 185 -3.12 1.30 15.60
CA GLU A 185 -2.24 1.32 16.77
C GLU A 185 -2.57 2.57 17.61
N PRO A 186 -2.90 2.40 18.89
CA PRO A 186 -3.18 3.54 19.75
C PRO A 186 -1.94 4.44 19.81
N GLU A 187 -2.13 5.74 19.53
CA GLU A 187 -1.13 6.72 19.94
C GLU A 187 -1.06 6.68 21.46
N GLU A 188 0.00 6.12 21.98
CA GLU A 188 0.31 6.34 23.39
C GLU A 188 1.13 7.64 23.48
N PRO A 189 0.51 8.78 23.81
CA PRO A 189 1.31 9.92 24.23
C PRO A 189 2.20 9.45 25.39
N PRO A 190 3.48 9.77 25.40
CA PRO A 190 4.13 10.90 24.71
C PRO A 190 5.06 10.50 23.54
N TYR A 191 4.80 9.43 22.81
CA TYR A 191 5.71 8.90 21.81
C TYR A 191 5.33 9.30 20.38
N ALA A 192 6.34 9.34 19.49
CA ALA A 192 6.17 9.64 18.07
C ALA A 192 7.12 8.79 17.21
N PRO A 193 6.80 8.57 15.92
CA PRO A 193 7.54 7.66 15.07
C PRO A 193 8.91 8.21 14.68
N SER A 194 9.93 7.38 14.79
CA SER A 194 11.33 7.70 14.53
C SER A 194 12.02 6.62 13.70
N PHE A 195 12.74 7.03 12.67
CA PHE A 195 13.65 6.19 11.92
C PHE A 195 15.03 6.25 12.58
N THR A 196 15.48 5.12 13.09
CA THR A 196 16.73 5.01 13.87
C THR A 196 17.68 4.03 13.21
N PHE A 197 18.96 4.37 13.17
CA PHE A 197 20.00 3.50 12.65
C PHE A 197 21.36 3.69 13.36
N SER A 198 22.16 2.62 13.31
CA SER A 198 23.56 2.60 13.72
C SER A 198 24.37 1.78 12.71
N ALA A 199 25.67 1.62 12.91
CA ALA A 199 26.51 0.80 12.03
C ALA A 199 25.97 -0.63 11.82
N ASN A 200 25.32 -1.21 12.84
CA ASN A 200 24.93 -2.61 12.87
C ASN A 200 23.42 -2.85 12.90
N SER A 201 22.62 -1.80 13.02
CA SER A 201 21.17 -1.94 13.17
C SER A 201 20.43 -0.75 12.57
N ARG A 202 19.20 -1.02 12.15
CA ARG A 202 18.24 0.00 11.80
C ARG A 202 16.83 -0.48 12.12
N TYR A 203 15.98 0.40 12.57
CA TYR A 203 14.59 0.10 12.85
C TYR A 203 13.73 1.36 12.79
N ARG A 204 12.48 1.17 12.54
CA ARG A 204 11.44 2.17 12.71
C ARG A 204 10.78 1.90 14.04
N GLY A 205 10.94 2.80 14.95
CA GLY A 205 10.42 2.70 16.31
C GLY A 205 9.71 3.99 16.72
N PHE A 206 9.59 4.15 18.00
CA PHE A 206 8.99 5.34 18.61
C PHE A 206 10.00 5.97 19.55
N ASN A 207 9.94 7.29 19.65
CA ASN A 207 10.71 8.03 20.62
C ASN A 207 9.84 9.08 21.31
N ALA A 208 10.23 9.52 22.50
CA ALA A 208 9.47 10.52 23.24
C ALA A 208 9.41 11.85 22.46
N ARG A 209 8.23 12.44 22.35
CA ARG A 209 7.99 13.63 21.51
C ARG A 209 8.80 14.84 21.88
N TYR A 210 9.23 14.95 23.15
CA TYR A 210 10.04 16.07 23.62
C TYR A 210 11.50 15.99 23.17
N ILE A 211 11.99 14.83 22.78
CA ILE A 211 13.38 14.62 22.33
C ILE A 211 13.61 15.36 21.01
N GLY A 212 14.78 16.02 20.92
CA GLY A 212 15.22 16.67 19.69
C GLY A 212 15.77 15.65 18.68
N GLN A 213 15.18 15.57 17.50
CA GLN A 213 15.70 14.77 16.40
C GLN A 213 15.73 15.59 15.10
N CYS A 214 16.54 15.14 14.15
CA CYS A 214 16.69 15.80 12.87
C CYS A 214 15.54 15.43 11.89
N ILE A 215 15.40 16.26 10.85
CA ILE A 215 14.41 16.05 9.79
C ILE A 215 15.16 16.07 8.45
N ARG A 216 15.01 15.01 7.64
CA ARG A 216 15.41 14.99 6.24
C ARG A 216 14.18 15.26 5.37
N PRO A 217 14.06 16.46 4.77
CA PRO A 217 12.88 16.82 4.00
C PRO A 217 12.72 16.04 2.69
N VAL A 218 11.47 15.97 2.26
CA VAL A 218 11.10 15.56 0.91
C VAL A 218 10.28 16.66 0.23
N SER A 219 10.36 16.71 -1.09
CA SER A 219 9.55 17.59 -1.93
C SER A 219 8.82 16.79 -3.00
N GLY A 220 7.66 17.26 -3.37
CA GLY A 220 6.75 16.59 -4.27
C GLY A 220 5.55 16.03 -3.49
N ARG A 221 4.45 15.95 -4.20
CA ARG A 221 3.24 15.29 -3.73
C ARG A 221 3.31 13.85 -4.21
N ASN A 222 2.77 12.94 -3.43
CA ASN A 222 2.33 11.67 -3.99
C ASN A 222 1.52 12.01 -5.24
N ARG A 223 1.90 11.51 -6.41
CA ARG A 223 1.32 11.87 -7.72
C ARG A 223 -0.21 11.65 -7.83
N HIS A 224 -0.84 11.24 -6.74
CA HIS A 224 -2.27 10.95 -6.69
C HIS A 224 -3.17 12.18 -6.48
N VAL A 225 -2.63 13.40 -6.42
CA VAL A 225 -3.47 14.59 -6.15
C VAL A 225 -3.16 15.78 -7.03
N GLU A 226 -3.34 15.62 -8.32
CA GLU A 226 -3.66 16.75 -9.18
C GLU A 226 -5.20 16.90 -9.21
N ASN A 227 -5.71 17.80 -8.44
CA ASN A 227 -7.10 18.24 -8.25
C ASN A 227 -7.93 17.45 -7.23
N PRO A 228 -7.94 17.88 -5.96
CA PRO A 228 -9.01 17.52 -5.04
C PRO A 228 -10.33 18.07 -5.60
N GLN A 229 -11.18 17.19 -6.11
CA GLN A 229 -12.45 17.58 -6.69
C GLN A 229 -13.56 17.42 -5.66
N THR A 230 -14.37 18.44 -5.54
CA THR A 230 -15.75 18.32 -5.08
C THR A 230 -16.64 18.41 -6.31
N GLY A 231 -17.76 17.73 -6.31
CA GLY A 231 -18.68 17.78 -7.43
C GLY A 231 -20.03 17.18 -7.09
N THR A 232 -20.84 16.98 -8.10
CA THR A 232 -22.17 16.39 -7.97
C THR A 232 -22.35 15.23 -8.93
N THR A 233 -23.02 14.18 -8.48
CA THR A 233 -23.43 13.04 -9.30
C THR A 233 -24.89 12.77 -8.98
N ALA A 234 -25.73 12.71 -9.99
CA ALA A 234 -27.19 12.51 -9.86
C ALA A 234 -27.83 13.44 -8.80
N GLY A 235 -27.37 14.70 -8.73
CA GLY A 235 -27.91 15.72 -7.82
C GLY A 235 -27.39 15.65 -6.38
N HIS A 236 -26.44 14.76 -6.06
CA HIS A 236 -25.85 14.63 -4.73
C HIS A 236 -24.38 15.01 -4.76
N GLU A 237 -23.95 15.80 -3.77
CA GLU A 237 -22.59 16.27 -3.63
C GLU A 237 -21.65 15.19 -3.11
N TRP A 238 -20.42 15.22 -3.59
CA TRP A 238 -19.34 14.35 -3.15
C TRP A 238 -18.02 15.10 -2.95
N VAL A 239 -17.17 14.50 -2.14
CA VAL A 239 -15.76 14.90 -1.94
C VAL A 239 -14.87 13.75 -2.38
N ASP A 240 -13.90 14.06 -3.23
CA ASP A 240 -12.78 13.19 -3.52
C ASP A 240 -11.70 13.40 -2.47
N LEU A 241 -11.51 12.41 -1.62
CA LEU A 241 -10.49 12.42 -0.58
C LEU A 241 -9.12 11.94 -1.08
N GLY A 242 -8.98 11.64 -2.39
CA GLY A 242 -7.76 11.07 -2.96
C GLY A 242 -7.42 9.71 -2.37
N LEU A 243 -8.43 8.95 -1.95
CA LEU A 243 -8.23 7.64 -1.36
C LEU A 243 -7.78 6.63 -2.42
N PRO A 244 -7.07 5.58 -2.02
CA PRO A 244 -6.54 4.55 -2.90
C PRO A 244 -7.54 3.93 -3.87
N SER A 245 -8.76 3.65 -3.42
CA SER A 245 -9.81 3.10 -4.28
C SER A 245 -10.30 4.06 -5.36
N GLY A 246 -9.98 5.37 -5.22
CA GLY A 246 -10.53 6.42 -6.08
C GLY A 246 -12.01 6.70 -5.85
N ILE A 247 -12.65 6.07 -4.84
CA ILE A 247 -14.04 6.36 -4.52
C ILE A 247 -14.20 7.78 -3.97
N ARG A 248 -15.36 8.35 -4.25
CA ARG A 248 -15.78 9.65 -3.73
C ARG A 248 -16.85 9.46 -2.68
N TRP A 249 -16.71 10.17 -1.58
CA TRP A 249 -17.64 10.08 -0.46
C TRP A 249 -18.71 11.14 -0.56
N ALA A 250 -19.98 10.75 -0.42
CA ALA A 250 -21.05 11.71 -0.33
C ALA A 250 -20.88 12.68 0.85
N THR A 251 -21.27 13.92 0.68
CA THR A 251 -21.26 14.90 1.79
C THR A 251 -22.37 14.63 2.80
N CYS A 252 -23.45 13.97 2.38
CA CYS A 252 -24.65 13.71 3.20
C CYS A 252 -24.97 12.21 3.28
N ASN A 253 -25.69 11.81 4.33
CA ASN A 253 -26.27 10.48 4.45
C ASN A 253 -27.52 10.36 3.55
N VAL A 254 -27.92 9.13 3.22
CA VAL A 254 -29.19 8.89 2.50
C VAL A 254 -30.35 9.52 3.28
N GLY A 255 -31.11 10.39 2.60
CA GLY A 255 -32.25 11.10 3.18
C GLY A 255 -31.90 12.30 4.08
N ALA A 256 -30.64 12.69 4.15
CA ALA A 256 -30.21 13.92 4.83
C ALA A 256 -30.17 15.10 3.85
N SER A 257 -30.48 16.30 4.34
CA SER A 257 -30.45 17.55 3.58
C SER A 257 -29.19 18.40 3.85
N SER A 258 -28.34 17.98 4.77
CA SER A 258 -27.05 18.62 5.06
C SER A 258 -26.11 17.63 5.73
N PRO A 259 -24.76 17.89 5.74
CA PRO A 259 -23.75 16.97 6.27
C PRO A 259 -23.93 16.62 7.75
N THR A 260 -24.53 17.51 8.55
CA THR A 260 -24.77 17.32 9.99
C THR A 260 -26.08 16.60 10.31
N LYS A 261 -26.94 16.36 9.31
CA LYS A 261 -28.22 15.63 9.51
C LYS A 261 -28.00 14.12 9.44
N ARG A 262 -28.73 13.39 10.30
CA ARG A 262 -28.63 11.92 10.38
C ARG A 262 -29.04 11.20 9.11
N GLY A 263 -30.07 11.71 8.44
CA GLY A 263 -30.73 11.00 7.34
C GLY A 263 -31.67 9.90 7.83
N LYS A 264 -31.88 8.91 6.96
CA LYS A 264 -32.76 7.77 7.22
C LYS A 264 -31.98 6.58 7.76
N HIS A 265 -32.67 5.78 8.59
CA HIS A 265 -32.16 4.51 9.08
C HIS A 265 -32.74 3.36 8.23
N PHE A 266 -31.96 2.31 8.04
CA PHE A 266 -32.30 1.13 7.25
C PHE A 266 -31.88 -0.13 8.01
N SER A 267 -32.70 -1.19 8.00
CA SER A 267 -32.19 -2.53 8.27
C SER A 267 -31.28 -2.94 7.13
N TRP A 268 -30.25 -3.75 7.40
CA TRP A 268 -29.31 -4.17 6.35
C TRP A 268 -30.02 -4.96 5.24
N GLY A 269 -29.72 -4.62 3.99
CA GLY A 269 -30.39 -5.19 2.82
C GLY A 269 -31.80 -4.64 2.55
N GLU A 270 -32.19 -3.55 3.21
CA GLU A 270 -33.46 -2.90 2.95
C GLU A 270 -33.30 -1.48 2.42
N THR A 271 -34.15 -1.11 1.48
CA THR A 271 -34.07 0.15 0.74
C THR A 271 -35.09 1.20 1.20
N ALA A 272 -35.92 0.84 2.17
CA ALA A 272 -36.91 1.73 2.79
C ALA A 272 -36.74 1.77 4.31
N SER A 273 -36.97 2.94 4.90
CA SER A 273 -37.05 3.09 6.38
C SER A 273 -38.31 2.44 6.90
N LYS A 274 -38.26 1.97 8.15
CA LYS A 274 -39.35 1.29 8.84
C LYS A 274 -39.77 2.07 10.10
N SER A 275 -40.96 1.77 10.59
CA SER A 275 -41.43 2.21 11.91
C SER A 275 -40.90 1.33 13.06
N SER A 276 -40.49 0.08 12.75
CA SER A 276 -39.89 -0.84 13.71
C SER A 276 -38.79 -1.68 13.06
N TYR A 277 -37.67 -1.86 13.76
CA TYR A 277 -36.46 -2.53 13.31
C TYR A 277 -36.27 -3.86 14.08
N THR A 278 -37.11 -4.83 13.75
CA THR A 278 -37.13 -6.16 14.36
C THR A 278 -36.96 -7.29 13.34
N THR A 279 -36.83 -6.95 12.06
CA THR A 279 -36.64 -7.90 10.96
C THR A 279 -35.79 -7.29 9.85
N SER A 280 -35.13 -8.13 9.08
CA SER A 280 -34.48 -7.76 7.81
C SER A 280 -34.85 -8.78 6.72
N LYS A 281 -34.99 -8.34 5.48
CA LYS A 281 -35.24 -9.21 4.33
C LYS A 281 -34.14 -10.26 4.12
N LEU A 282 -32.93 -9.93 4.54
CA LEU A 282 -31.74 -10.77 4.37
C LEU A 282 -31.28 -11.40 5.71
N SER A 283 -32.12 -11.33 6.77
CA SER A 283 -31.82 -12.01 8.03
C SER A 283 -31.71 -13.51 7.80
N GLU A 284 -30.63 -14.12 8.35
CA GLU A 284 -30.34 -15.55 8.22
C GLU A 284 -30.04 -16.06 6.80
N MET A 285 -29.96 -15.16 5.82
CA MET A 285 -29.59 -15.53 4.44
C MET A 285 -28.08 -15.47 4.24
N ASP A 286 -27.54 -16.47 3.56
CA ASP A 286 -26.17 -16.45 3.06
C ASP A 286 -26.17 -15.62 1.77
N VAL A 287 -25.68 -14.39 1.84
CA VAL A 287 -25.67 -13.44 0.73
C VAL A 287 -24.28 -12.87 0.55
N GLU A 288 -23.96 -12.56 -0.70
CA GLU A 288 -22.75 -11.83 -1.07
C GLU A 288 -22.88 -10.33 -0.73
N ASP A 289 -21.82 -9.55 -1.01
CA ASP A 289 -21.85 -8.10 -0.86
C ASP A 289 -23.00 -7.49 -1.68
N ILE A 290 -23.77 -6.59 -1.04
CA ILE A 290 -24.97 -6.00 -1.65
C ILE A 290 -24.71 -4.67 -2.37
N ALA A 291 -23.46 -4.19 -2.42
CA ALA A 291 -23.10 -2.92 -3.07
C ALA A 291 -23.63 -2.82 -4.51
N GLY A 292 -24.29 -1.73 -4.82
CA GLY A 292 -24.81 -1.46 -6.16
C GLY A 292 -26.06 -2.26 -6.56
N ASN A 293 -26.56 -3.17 -5.72
CA ASN A 293 -27.77 -3.92 -5.99
C ASN A 293 -29.02 -3.10 -5.58
N PRO A 294 -29.83 -2.59 -6.53
CA PRO A 294 -30.95 -1.69 -6.22
C PRO A 294 -32.07 -2.36 -5.40
N ALA A 295 -32.08 -3.69 -5.30
CA ALA A 295 -33.04 -4.40 -4.47
C ALA A 295 -32.69 -4.41 -2.98
N TYR A 296 -31.38 -4.24 -2.66
CA TYR A 296 -30.84 -4.40 -1.30
C TYR A 296 -29.96 -3.24 -0.83
N ASP A 297 -29.37 -2.47 -1.75
CA ASP A 297 -28.52 -1.32 -1.45
C ASP A 297 -29.35 -0.04 -1.35
N ALA A 298 -29.46 0.51 -0.12
CA ALA A 298 -30.25 1.70 0.16
C ALA A 298 -29.76 2.96 -0.56
N ALA A 299 -28.45 3.08 -0.80
CA ALA A 299 -27.87 4.20 -1.54
C ALA A 299 -28.21 4.10 -3.04
N THR A 300 -28.00 2.94 -3.64
CA THR A 300 -28.34 2.69 -5.05
C THR A 300 -29.83 2.88 -5.31
N ALA A 301 -30.67 2.36 -4.42
CA ALA A 301 -32.13 2.50 -4.55
C ALA A 301 -32.59 3.96 -4.42
N ALA A 302 -31.97 4.74 -3.52
CA ALA A 302 -32.40 6.11 -3.26
C ALA A 302 -31.81 7.14 -4.23
N TRP A 303 -30.54 6.96 -4.68
CA TRP A 303 -29.77 7.96 -5.45
C TRP A 303 -29.39 7.50 -6.86
N GLY A 304 -29.74 6.27 -7.22
CA GLY A 304 -29.48 5.68 -8.54
C GLY A 304 -28.16 4.94 -8.62
N LYS A 305 -27.97 4.26 -9.77
CA LYS A 305 -26.86 3.29 -10.00
C LYS A 305 -25.43 3.85 -9.87
N ASN A 306 -25.28 5.17 -9.86
CA ASN A 306 -23.98 5.79 -9.70
C ASN A 306 -23.57 5.91 -8.23
N TRP A 307 -24.45 5.53 -7.31
CA TRP A 307 -24.24 5.57 -5.88
C TRP A 307 -24.44 4.19 -5.27
N ARG A 308 -23.64 3.85 -4.29
CA ARG A 308 -23.76 2.59 -3.56
C ARG A 308 -23.39 2.75 -2.08
N MET A 309 -23.73 1.76 -1.29
CA MET A 309 -23.19 1.62 0.06
C MET A 309 -21.68 1.41 -0.01
N PRO A 310 -20.90 1.96 0.93
CA PRO A 310 -19.49 1.61 1.05
C PRO A 310 -19.33 0.15 1.50
N THR A 311 -18.28 -0.52 1.04
CA THR A 311 -17.88 -1.82 1.58
C THR A 311 -17.14 -1.64 2.91
N GLU A 312 -16.86 -2.74 3.61
CA GLU A 312 -16.00 -2.73 4.80
C GLU A 312 -14.61 -2.16 4.46
N GLU A 313 -14.04 -2.56 3.33
CA GLU A 313 -12.74 -2.10 2.85
C GLU A 313 -12.75 -0.58 2.59
N ASN A 314 -13.88 -0.02 2.10
CA ASN A 314 -13.98 1.43 1.91
C ASN A 314 -13.93 2.21 3.24
N PHE A 315 -14.56 1.69 4.30
CA PHE A 315 -14.42 2.29 5.63
C PHE A 315 -13.02 2.10 6.21
N SER A 316 -12.42 0.92 6.04
CA SER A 316 -11.05 0.65 6.46
C SER A 316 -10.06 1.58 5.77
N GLU A 317 -10.26 1.84 4.48
CA GLU A 317 -9.48 2.81 3.71
C GLU A 317 -9.68 4.23 4.23
N LEU A 318 -10.91 4.64 4.50
CA LEU A 318 -11.22 5.98 5.06
C LEU A 318 -10.48 6.20 6.39
N ILE A 319 -10.52 5.22 7.29
CA ILE A 319 -9.84 5.27 8.58
C ILE A 319 -8.32 5.35 8.38
N LYS A 320 -7.80 4.59 7.44
CA LYS A 320 -6.35 4.46 7.20
C LYS A 320 -5.71 5.70 6.58
N TYR A 321 -6.44 6.41 5.71
CA TYR A 321 -5.87 7.50 4.91
C TYR A 321 -6.39 8.89 5.26
N CYS A 322 -7.18 9.01 6.32
CA CYS A 322 -7.62 10.29 6.84
C CYS A 322 -7.22 10.45 8.31
N SER A 323 -6.94 11.68 8.72
CA SER A 323 -6.94 12.02 10.13
C SER A 323 -8.38 12.15 10.61
N GLU A 324 -8.62 11.85 11.87
CA GLU A 324 -9.93 11.94 12.52
C GLU A 324 -9.93 13.00 13.63
N GLU A 325 -10.99 13.76 13.70
CA GLU A 325 -11.20 14.76 14.75
C GLU A 325 -12.65 14.72 15.21
N TYR A 326 -12.85 14.70 16.53
CA TYR A 326 -14.18 14.79 17.12
C TYR A 326 -14.59 16.26 17.26
N VAL A 327 -15.61 16.66 16.52
CA VAL A 327 -16.07 18.04 16.43
C VAL A 327 -17.53 18.18 16.86
N ASP A 328 -17.89 19.36 17.38
CA ASP A 328 -19.27 19.76 17.64
C ASP A 328 -19.64 20.86 16.65
N ILE A 329 -20.59 20.58 15.76
CA ILE A 329 -21.07 21.52 14.75
C ILE A 329 -22.54 21.82 15.03
N ASP A 330 -22.83 23.02 15.47
CA ASP A 330 -24.18 23.49 15.81
C ASP A 330 -24.91 22.54 16.79
N GLY A 331 -24.17 22.02 17.78
CA GLY A 331 -24.69 21.08 18.77
C GLY A 331 -24.83 19.63 18.30
N VAL A 332 -24.33 19.32 17.12
CA VAL A 332 -24.28 17.94 16.59
C VAL A 332 -22.87 17.38 16.75
N LYS A 333 -22.74 16.29 17.50
CA LYS A 333 -21.47 15.56 17.61
C LYS A 333 -21.15 14.88 16.28
N CYS A 334 -20.00 15.18 15.74
CA CYS A 334 -19.55 14.66 14.44
C CYS A 334 -18.13 14.10 14.56
N LEU A 335 -17.80 13.22 13.62
CA LEU A 335 -16.43 12.83 13.31
C LEU A 335 -16.04 13.50 11.98
N LEU A 336 -14.99 14.30 12.01
CA LEU A 336 -14.40 14.93 10.84
C LEU A 336 -13.26 14.05 10.36
N PHE A 337 -13.35 13.53 9.14
CA PHE A 337 -12.25 12.90 8.46
C PHE A 337 -11.58 13.89 7.52
N THR A 338 -10.28 14.10 7.68
CA THR A 338 -9.48 14.93 6.78
C THR A 338 -8.44 14.07 6.10
N SER A 339 -8.50 14.02 4.77
CA SER A 339 -7.58 13.24 3.96
C SER A 339 -6.13 13.68 4.16
N LEU A 340 -5.27 12.70 4.38
CA LEU A 340 -3.82 12.85 4.45
C LEU A 340 -3.19 13.05 3.07
N GLN A 341 -3.96 12.78 2.01
CA GLN A 341 -3.51 12.88 0.63
C GLN A 341 -3.72 14.28 0.05
N ASN A 342 -4.88 14.90 0.34
CA ASN A 342 -5.29 16.14 -0.33
C ASN A 342 -5.89 17.20 0.60
N ASN A 343 -5.90 16.98 1.92
CA ASN A 343 -6.47 17.87 2.93
C ASN A 343 -7.96 18.18 2.74
N LYS A 344 -8.70 17.38 1.98
CA LYS A 344 -10.15 17.47 1.88
C LYS A 344 -10.80 16.71 3.01
N SER A 345 -11.97 17.15 3.41
CA SER A 345 -12.63 16.61 4.59
C SER A 345 -14.08 16.23 4.32
N ILE A 346 -14.56 15.23 5.06
CA ILE A 346 -15.97 14.91 5.19
C ILE A 346 -16.38 14.89 6.65
N ILE A 347 -17.64 15.24 6.91
CA ILE A 347 -18.24 15.20 8.25
C ILE A 347 -19.15 13.99 8.35
N ILE A 348 -18.97 13.18 9.37
CA ILE A 348 -19.79 12.01 9.67
C ILE A 348 -20.54 12.27 10.99
N PRO A 349 -21.85 12.62 10.98
CA PRO A 349 -22.59 13.00 12.19
C PRO A 349 -22.94 11.79 13.07
N ALA A 350 -23.18 12.05 14.34
CA ALA A 350 -23.74 11.06 15.27
C ALA A 350 -25.17 10.71 14.85
N THR A 351 -25.38 9.45 14.46
CA THR A 351 -26.67 8.95 13.96
C THR A 351 -27.44 8.13 14.99
N GLY A 352 -26.71 7.47 15.91
CA GLY A 352 -27.29 6.38 16.69
C GLY A 352 -27.71 5.20 15.83
N TYR A 353 -28.34 4.23 16.46
CA TYR A 353 -29.00 3.11 15.79
C TYR A 353 -30.37 2.86 16.40
N ILE A 354 -31.25 2.21 15.67
CA ILE A 354 -32.60 1.88 16.11
C ILE A 354 -32.72 0.38 16.32
N GLU A 355 -33.25 -0.02 17.46
CA GLU A 355 -33.60 -1.40 17.79
C GLU A 355 -35.08 -1.44 18.19
N GLY A 356 -35.85 -2.25 17.49
CA GLY A 356 -37.31 -2.17 17.60
C GLY A 356 -37.81 -0.77 17.19
N THR A 357 -38.31 -0.01 18.14
CA THR A 357 -38.74 1.37 17.96
C THR A 357 -37.85 2.38 18.73
N THR A 358 -36.81 1.89 19.41
CA THR A 358 -35.97 2.69 20.31
C THR A 358 -34.73 3.19 19.61
N MET A 359 -34.50 4.51 19.65
CA MET A 359 -33.25 5.14 19.21
C MET A 359 -32.20 5.08 20.32
N ASN A 360 -31.10 4.39 20.05
CA ASN A 360 -29.97 4.27 20.95
C ASN A 360 -28.82 5.17 20.51
N HIS A 361 -28.15 5.81 21.47
CA HIS A 361 -26.94 6.64 21.26
C HIS A 361 -27.01 7.75 20.19
N GLY A 362 -28.20 8.21 19.83
CA GLY A 362 -28.45 9.11 18.71
C GLY A 362 -27.84 10.51 18.83
N LYS A 363 -27.25 10.89 19.97
CA LYS A 363 -26.64 12.21 20.19
C LYS A 363 -25.11 12.18 20.25
N THR A 364 -24.51 11.00 20.40
CA THR A 364 -23.09 10.89 20.73
C THR A 364 -22.30 9.98 19.79
N ASN A 365 -22.95 8.97 19.17
CA ASN A 365 -22.26 7.95 18.42
C ASN A 365 -22.78 7.85 16.99
N GLY A 366 -21.91 7.54 16.04
CA GLY A 366 -22.28 7.23 14.66
C GLY A 366 -22.33 5.72 14.43
N PHE A 367 -23.38 5.27 13.75
CA PHE A 367 -23.57 3.87 13.34
C PHE A 367 -23.99 3.83 11.87
N TYR A 368 -23.15 3.20 11.05
CA TYR A 368 -23.30 3.18 9.60
C TYR A 368 -23.18 1.75 9.07
N TRP A 369 -24.02 1.39 8.11
CA TRP A 369 -23.89 0.14 7.40
C TRP A 369 -22.81 0.20 6.32
N SER A 370 -22.03 -0.86 6.20
CA SER A 370 -21.38 -1.24 4.96
C SER A 370 -22.29 -2.16 4.15
N SER A 371 -21.95 -2.40 2.89
CA SER A 371 -22.63 -3.39 2.04
C SER A 371 -22.20 -4.82 2.32
N THR A 372 -21.12 -5.00 3.08
CA THR A 372 -20.46 -6.30 3.30
C THR A 372 -21.17 -7.09 4.38
N PRO A 373 -21.61 -8.34 4.11
CA PRO A 373 -22.19 -9.22 5.13
C PRO A 373 -21.11 -9.71 6.08
N ASP A 374 -21.50 -9.99 7.32
CA ASP A 374 -20.63 -10.74 8.23
C ASP A 374 -20.58 -12.20 7.76
N ARG A 375 -19.38 -12.74 7.59
CA ARG A 375 -19.16 -14.09 7.03
C ARG A 375 -19.36 -15.18 8.04
N ASP A 376 -19.15 -14.87 9.31
CA ASP A 376 -19.25 -15.84 10.42
C ASP A 376 -20.68 -15.90 10.98
N TRP A 377 -21.43 -14.79 10.83
CA TRP A 377 -22.76 -14.62 11.41
C TRP A 377 -23.77 -14.12 10.35
N ASN A 378 -24.53 -15.02 9.74
CA ASN A 378 -25.52 -14.68 8.71
C ASN A 378 -26.68 -13.79 9.20
N THR A 379 -26.77 -13.53 10.50
CA THR A 379 -27.69 -12.54 11.11
C THR A 379 -27.05 -11.16 11.28
N ALA A 380 -25.76 -11.01 10.98
CA ALA A 380 -24.99 -9.78 11.12
C ALA A 380 -24.46 -9.27 9.79
N ALA A 381 -24.08 -7.99 9.76
CA ALA A 381 -23.36 -7.37 8.66
C ALA A 381 -22.34 -6.38 9.22
N TYR A 382 -21.27 -6.14 8.45
CA TYR A 382 -20.24 -5.17 8.83
C TYR A 382 -20.76 -3.74 8.74
N GLY A 383 -20.12 -2.86 9.51
CA GLY A 383 -20.44 -1.45 9.55
C GLY A 383 -19.34 -0.64 10.18
N PHE A 384 -19.52 0.65 10.12
CA PHE A 384 -18.65 1.64 10.73
C PHE A 384 -19.33 2.22 11.96
N THR A 385 -18.65 2.19 13.10
CA THR A 385 -19.14 2.75 14.36
C THR A 385 -18.08 3.63 14.98
N TYR A 386 -18.45 4.84 15.41
CA TYR A 386 -17.61 5.63 16.28
C TYR A 386 -18.36 6.05 17.55
N ARG A 387 -17.62 6.20 18.63
CA ARG A 387 -18.11 6.78 19.89
C ARG A 387 -17.37 8.07 20.17
N HIS A 388 -18.09 9.18 20.20
CA HIS A 388 -17.49 10.49 20.38
C HIS A 388 -16.59 10.53 21.63
N GLY A 389 -15.31 10.83 21.44
CA GLY A 389 -14.30 10.87 22.51
C GLY A 389 -13.76 9.52 22.97
N TYR A 390 -14.18 8.40 22.35
CA TYR A 390 -13.71 7.05 22.72
C TYR A 390 -13.08 6.25 21.59
N GLY A 391 -13.23 6.68 20.36
CA GLY A 391 -12.60 6.02 19.21
C GLY A 391 -13.56 5.46 18.18
N ILE A 392 -12.96 4.89 17.13
CA ILE A 392 -13.61 4.19 16.03
C ILE A 392 -13.56 2.70 16.29
N PHE A 393 -14.67 2.05 16.06
CA PHE A 393 -14.82 0.62 16.25
C PHE A 393 -15.29 -0.01 14.94
N PRO A 394 -14.39 -0.68 14.16
CA PRO A 394 -14.83 -1.55 13.09
C PRO A 394 -15.66 -2.68 13.73
N GLY A 395 -16.81 -2.98 13.17
CA GLY A 395 -17.60 -4.08 13.69
C GLY A 395 -19.00 -4.12 13.13
N GLY A 396 -19.52 -5.31 13.12
CA GLY A 396 -20.85 -5.63 12.63
C GLY A 396 -21.95 -5.33 13.63
N GLY A 397 -23.15 -5.64 13.22
CA GLY A 397 -24.34 -5.59 14.05
C GLY A 397 -25.45 -6.39 13.44
N SER A 398 -26.49 -6.66 14.23
CA SER A 398 -27.68 -7.37 13.73
C SER A 398 -28.24 -6.67 12.50
N ARG A 399 -28.46 -7.43 11.43
CA ARG A 399 -29.06 -6.96 10.17
C ARG A 399 -30.41 -6.32 10.36
N GLU A 400 -31.09 -6.62 11.44
CA GLU A 400 -32.40 -6.05 11.77
C GLU A 400 -32.30 -4.61 12.25
N SER A 401 -31.20 -4.23 12.91
CA SER A 401 -31.05 -2.89 13.48
C SER A 401 -31.06 -1.80 12.41
N GLY A 402 -31.67 -0.68 12.74
CA GLY A 402 -31.70 0.50 11.86
C GLY A 402 -30.42 1.32 11.99
N ARG A 403 -29.59 1.37 10.96
CA ARG A 403 -28.42 2.22 10.87
C ARG A 403 -28.47 3.13 9.65
N CYS A 404 -27.66 4.18 9.65
CA CYS A 404 -27.57 5.09 8.52
C CYS A 404 -26.64 4.57 7.42
N VAL A 405 -26.77 5.17 6.25
CA VAL A 405 -25.91 4.88 5.09
C VAL A 405 -25.25 6.18 4.63
N ARG A 406 -23.92 6.22 4.57
CA ARG A 406 -23.13 7.25 3.92
C ARG A 406 -22.71 6.74 2.57
N PRO A 407 -23.30 7.22 1.46
CA PRO A 407 -23.00 6.71 0.13
C PRO A 407 -21.60 7.01 -0.35
N VAL A 408 -21.13 6.15 -1.23
CA VAL A 408 -19.95 6.39 -2.06
C VAL A 408 -20.36 6.34 -3.53
N THR A 409 -19.64 7.07 -4.38
CA THR A 409 -19.76 6.95 -5.81
C THR A 409 -18.40 6.50 -6.36
N ASP A 410 -18.46 5.45 -7.15
CA ASP A 410 -17.30 5.09 -7.92
C ASP A 410 -17.08 6.24 -8.91
N ASN A 411 -15.87 6.68 -9.04
CA ASN A 411 -15.52 7.56 -10.12
C ASN A 411 -16.11 6.92 -11.40
N PRO A 412 -16.78 7.68 -12.30
CA PRO A 412 -16.71 7.29 -13.70
C PRO A 412 -15.22 7.14 -13.93
N PRO A 413 -14.72 5.99 -14.39
CA PRO A 413 -13.31 5.67 -14.17
C PRO A 413 -12.52 6.95 -14.39
N MET A 414 -11.89 7.49 -13.32
CA MET A 414 -10.77 8.39 -13.53
C MET A 414 -10.03 7.65 -14.60
N GLU A 415 -9.96 8.26 -15.79
CA GLU A 415 -9.34 7.57 -16.90
C GLU A 415 -8.12 6.95 -16.28
N ALA A 416 -8.13 5.62 -16.15
CA ALA A 416 -7.17 4.88 -15.30
C ALA A 416 -5.75 4.99 -15.85
N ASN A 417 -5.52 6.06 -16.59
CA ASN A 417 -4.30 6.51 -17.21
C ASN A 417 -3.24 6.96 -16.19
N GLU A 418 -3.58 7.12 -14.91
CA GLU A 418 -2.62 7.70 -13.98
C GLU A 418 -2.08 6.73 -12.93
N ILE A 419 -2.72 5.58 -12.68
CA ILE A 419 -2.24 4.67 -11.62
C ILE A 419 -1.57 3.43 -12.18
N VAL A 420 -2.19 2.75 -13.13
CA VAL A 420 -1.59 1.63 -13.88
C VAL A 420 -1.99 1.77 -15.34
N PRO A 421 -1.02 1.92 -16.27
CA PRO A 421 -1.33 2.06 -17.69
C PRO A 421 -2.09 0.84 -18.18
N TYR A 422 -3.02 1.04 -19.11
CA TYR A 422 -3.67 -0.03 -19.84
C TYR A 422 -3.83 0.34 -21.31
N ASP A 423 -3.85 -0.66 -22.18
CA ASP A 423 -3.91 -0.48 -23.64
C ASP A 423 -5.24 -0.93 -24.23
N GLY A 424 -6.03 -1.68 -23.47
CA GLY A 424 -7.34 -2.15 -23.92
C GLY A 424 -8.01 -3.10 -22.93
N GLU A 425 -9.10 -3.70 -23.37
CA GLU A 425 -9.90 -4.65 -22.59
C GLU A 425 -10.20 -5.92 -23.40
N ILE A 426 -10.21 -7.07 -22.71
CA ILE A 426 -10.62 -8.37 -23.25
C ILE A 426 -11.64 -8.95 -22.27
N GLY A 427 -12.85 -9.24 -22.71
CA GLY A 427 -13.90 -9.77 -21.82
C GLY A 427 -14.24 -8.85 -20.64
N GLY A 428 -14.05 -7.53 -20.77
CA GLY A 428 -14.26 -6.55 -19.68
C GLY A 428 -13.09 -6.41 -18.71
N HIS A 429 -11.95 -7.07 -18.98
CA HIS A 429 -10.76 -7.00 -18.15
C HIS A 429 -9.63 -6.24 -18.84
N ARG A 430 -9.02 -5.29 -18.13
CA ARG A 430 -7.98 -4.39 -18.66
C ARG A 430 -6.63 -5.08 -18.75
N TRP A 431 -5.89 -4.76 -19.82
CA TRP A 431 -4.54 -5.25 -20.06
C TRP A 431 -3.58 -4.13 -20.44
N VAL A 432 -2.31 -4.40 -20.26
CA VAL A 432 -1.20 -3.55 -20.67
C VAL A 432 -0.20 -4.37 -21.49
N ASP A 433 0.25 -3.79 -22.60
CA ASP A 433 1.37 -4.29 -23.38
C ASP A 433 2.68 -3.71 -22.83
N LEU A 434 3.49 -4.58 -22.25
CA LEU A 434 4.81 -4.23 -21.72
C LEU A 434 5.89 -4.22 -22.81
N GLY A 435 5.54 -4.52 -24.06
CA GLY A 435 6.48 -4.62 -25.17
C GLY A 435 7.43 -5.80 -25.04
N LEU A 436 7.07 -6.84 -24.29
CA LEU A 436 7.91 -8.02 -24.10
C LEU A 436 8.02 -8.84 -25.41
N PRO A 437 9.10 -9.59 -25.60
CA PRO A 437 9.32 -10.38 -26.82
C PRO A 437 8.17 -11.33 -27.20
N SER A 438 7.48 -11.91 -26.22
CA SER A 438 6.31 -12.77 -26.46
C SER A 438 5.09 -12.03 -27.01
N GLY A 439 5.01 -10.70 -26.82
CA GLY A 439 3.83 -9.91 -27.14
C GLY A 439 2.64 -10.12 -26.20
N LEU A 440 2.84 -10.79 -25.06
CA LEU A 440 1.80 -11.07 -24.09
C LEU A 440 1.21 -9.78 -23.49
N LYS A 441 -0.10 -9.79 -23.39
CA LYS A 441 -0.89 -8.77 -22.71
C LYS A 441 -1.03 -9.14 -21.23
N TRP A 442 -0.52 -8.31 -20.34
CA TRP A 442 -0.61 -8.54 -18.90
C TRP A 442 -1.85 -7.88 -18.33
N ALA A 443 -2.63 -8.62 -17.56
CA ALA A 443 -3.76 -8.04 -16.84
C ALA A 443 -3.29 -6.96 -15.87
N THR A 444 -4.04 -5.88 -15.74
CA THR A 444 -3.70 -4.79 -14.82
C THR A 444 -4.04 -5.07 -13.36
N TYR A 445 -4.87 -6.09 -13.09
CA TYR A 445 -5.29 -6.53 -11.76
C TYR A 445 -5.44 -8.06 -11.67
N ASN A 446 -5.60 -8.58 -10.45
CA ASN A 446 -5.69 -10.01 -10.16
C ASN A 446 -7.10 -10.56 -10.42
N VAL A 447 -7.24 -11.87 -10.57
CA VAL A 447 -8.56 -12.53 -10.59
C VAL A 447 -9.32 -12.22 -9.29
N GLY A 448 -10.57 -11.80 -9.43
CA GLY A 448 -11.41 -11.38 -8.32
C GLY A 448 -11.19 -9.96 -7.81
N ALA A 449 -10.31 -9.20 -8.46
CA ALA A 449 -10.13 -7.77 -8.24
C ALA A 449 -10.79 -6.94 -9.34
N THR A 450 -11.06 -5.67 -9.08
CA THR A 450 -11.57 -4.69 -10.04
C THR A 450 -10.59 -3.53 -10.26
N SER A 451 -9.53 -3.48 -9.47
CA SER A 451 -8.45 -2.48 -9.60
C SER A 451 -7.09 -3.10 -9.26
N ALA A 452 -6.02 -2.45 -9.72
CA ALA A 452 -4.65 -2.90 -9.49
C ALA A 452 -4.24 -2.91 -8.00
N ALA A 453 -4.89 -2.11 -7.17
CA ALA A 453 -4.62 -2.01 -5.74
C ALA A 453 -5.31 -3.10 -4.90
N GLN A 454 -6.28 -3.81 -5.46
CA GLN A 454 -6.97 -4.89 -4.75
C GLN A 454 -6.18 -6.19 -4.84
N LEU A 455 -6.15 -6.95 -3.75
CA LEU A 455 -5.42 -8.21 -3.67
C LEU A 455 -6.01 -9.29 -4.58
N GLY A 456 -7.31 -9.22 -4.86
CA GLY A 456 -8.05 -10.26 -5.59
C GLY A 456 -8.37 -11.46 -4.71
N ARG A 457 -8.59 -12.60 -5.35
CA ARG A 457 -8.90 -13.88 -4.67
C ARG A 457 -7.69 -14.81 -4.67
N LEU A 458 -7.63 -15.68 -3.67
CA LEU A 458 -6.58 -16.71 -3.56
C LEU A 458 -7.11 -18.06 -4.04
N PHE A 459 -6.29 -18.77 -4.82
CA PHE A 459 -6.61 -20.07 -5.41
C PHE A 459 -5.55 -21.10 -5.04
N LYS A 460 -5.95 -22.34 -4.78
CA LYS A 460 -5.02 -23.46 -4.80
C LYS A 460 -4.62 -23.77 -6.25
N TRP A 461 -3.41 -24.27 -6.45
CA TRP A 461 -2.96 -24.60 -7.81
C TRP A 461 -3.87 -25.62 -8.49
N GLY A 462 -4.37 -25.27 -9.67
CA GLY A 462 -5.31 -26.10 -10.42
C GLY A 462 -6.77 -26.06 -9.92
N GLU A 463 -7.09 -25.19 -8.97
CA GLU A 463 -8.46 -24.95 -8.55
C GLU A 463 -9.01 -23.67 -9.23
N ILE A 464 -10.24 -23.74 -9.69
CA ILE A 464 -10.91 -22.63 -10.38
C ILE A 464 -11.83 -21.81 -9.46
N TYR A 465 -12.04 -22.29 -8.23
CA TYR A 465 -12.78 -21.63 -7.17
C TYR A 465 -11.80 -21.15 -6.09
N ASP A 466 -12.09 -20.01 -5.50
CA ASP A 466 -11.27 -19.48 -4.43
C ASP A 466 -11.36 -20.33 -3.13
N ILE A 467 -10.51 -20.00 -2.17
CA ILE A 467 -10.39 -20.78 -0.92
C ILE A 467 -11.65 -20.73 -0.05
N TYR A 468 -12.49 -19.71 -0.23
CA TYR A 468 -13.73 -19.54 0.54
C TYR A 468 -14.94 -20.24 -0.11
N ASP A 469 -14.80 -20.69 -1.35
CA ASP A 469 -15.88 -21.37 -2.05
C ASP A 469 -16.09 -22.80 -1.50
N LYS A 470 -17.30 -23.12 -1.13
CA LYS A 470 -17.69 -24.42 -0.53
C LYS A 470 -17.92 -25.52 -1.58
N ARG A 471 -17.86 -25.20 -2.88
CA ARG A 471 -18.01 -26.20 -3.94
C ARG A 471 -16.92 -27.26 -3.92
N PRO A 472 -17.17 -28.47 -4.45
CA PRO A 472 -16.15 -29.50 -4.52
C PRO A 472 -14.89 -29.02 -5.24
N LYS A 473 -13.74 -29.26 -4.64
CA LYS A 473 -12.43 -28.90 -5.20
C LYS A 473 -11.88 -30.01 -6.10
N ASN A 474 -11.09 -29.63 -7.09
CA ASN A 474 -10.54 -30.57 -8.09
C ASN A 474 -9.50 -31.54 -7.53
N ASN A 475 -8.93 -31.29 -6.38
CA ASN A 475 -7.90 -32.07 -5.69
C ASN A 475 -6.81 -32.60 -6.65
N LEU A 476 -6.07 -31.68 -7.26
CA LEU A 476 -4.98 -31.99 -8.20
C LEU A 476 -3.67 -32.39 -7.52
N SER A 477 -3.60 -32.36 -6.19
CA SER A 477 -2.37 -32.68 -5.43
C SER A 477 -1.78 -34.07 -5.76
N LYS A 478 -2.62 -34.97 -6.29
CA LYS A 478 -2.25 -36.36 -6.61
C LYS A 478 -2.24 -36.68 -8.12
N LYS A 479 -2.46 -35.69 -8.99
CA LYS A 479 -2.48 -35.91 -10.45
C LYS A 479 -1.18 -35.41 -11.11
N PRO A 480 -0.54 -36.19 -11.97
CA PRO A 480 0.71 -35.80 -12.65
C PRO A 480 0.42 -34.82 -13.81
N ILE A 481 -0.18 -33.66 -13.50
CA ILE A 481 -0.44 -32.60 -14.48
C ILE A 481 0.72 -31.63 -14.41
N ARG A 482 1.39 -31.39 -15.55
CA ARG A 482 2.58 -30.53 -15.65
C ARG A 482 2.25 -29.09 -15.98
N ASP A 483 1.20 -28.87 -16.74
CA ASP A 483 0.75 -27.55 -17.15
C ASP A 483 -0.78 -27.51 -17.21
N ILE A 484 -1.35 -26.43 -16.67
CA ILE A 484 -2.80 -26.19 -16.64
C ILE A 484 -3.20 -24.98 -17.51
N GLN A 485 -2.26 -24.40 -18.24
CA GLN A 485 -2.43 -23.19 -19.04
C GLN A 485 -3.66 -23.25 -19.94
N GLY A 486 -4.56 -22.26 -19.78
CA GLY A 486 -5.76 -22.11 -20.59
C GLY A 486 -6.80 -23.21 -20.48
N ASN A 487 -6.63 -24.20 -19.60
CA ASN A 487 -7.61 -25.25 -19.39
C ASN A 487 -8.73 -24.78 -18.44
N PRO A 488 -9.97 -24.59 -18.91
CA PRO A 488 -11.05 -24.04 -18.09
C PRO A 488 -11.44 -24.91 -16.88
N ALA A 489 -11.01 -26.16 -16.84
CA ALA A 489 -11.23 -27.04 -15.68
C ALA A 489 -10.22 -26.82 -14.55
N TYR A 490 -9.07 -26.19 -14.82
CA TYR A 490 -7.96 -26.11 -13.87
C TYR A 490 -7.29 -24.73 -13.81
N ASP A 491 -7.42 -23.91 -14.85
CA ASP A 491 -6.86 -22.56 -14.93
C ASP A 491 -7.86 -21.54 -14.39
N ALA A 492 -7.56 -20.96 -13.23
CA ALA A 492 -8.45 -20.00 -12.55
C ALA A 492 -8.67 -18.73 -13.39
N ALA A 493 -7.70 -18.26 -14.17
CA ALA A 493 -7.87 -17.10 -15.05
C ALA A 493 -8.86 -17.43 -16.18
N ARG A 494 -8.67 -18.55 -16.86
CA ARG A 494 -9.54 -19.03 -17.93
C ARG A 494 -10.97 -19.26 -17.43
N ALA A 495 -11.12 -19.90 -16.28
CA ALA A 495 -12.43 -20.25 -15.73
C ALA A 495 -13.24 -19.02 -15.28
N ASN A 496 -12.56 -18.01 -14.71
CA ASN A 496 -13.23 -16.83 -14.16
C ASN A 496 -13.39 -15.67 -15.17
N TRP A 497 -12.46 -15.52 -16.12
CA TRP A 497 -12.44 -14.40 -17.08
C TRP A 497 -12.77 -14.80 -18.52
N GLY A 498 -12.65 -16.09 -18.85
CA GLY A 498 -12.95 -16.61 -20.18
C GLY A 498 -12.00 -16.08 -21.27
N GLU A 499 -12.52 -16.02 -22.51
CA GLU A 499 -11.84 -15.51 -23.70
C GLU A 499 -10.45 -16.14 -23.90
N THR A 500 -9.41 -15.33 -24.01
CA THR A 500 -8.02 -15.77 -24.17
C THR A 500 -7.22 -15.67 -22.87
N TRP A 501 -7.83 -15.31 -21.76
CA TRP A 501 -7.16 -15.19 -20.46
C TRP A 501 -6.68 -16.53 -19.93
N ARG A 502 -5.48 -16.55 -19.36
CA ARG A 502 -4.85 -17.74 -18.80
C ARG A 502 -3.87 -17.39 -17.66
N LEU A 503 -3.49 -18.37 -16.86
CA LEU A 503 -2.34 -18.23 -15.98
C LEU A 503 -1.07 -18.04 -16.83
N PRO A 504 -0.12 -17.18 -16.38
CA PRO A 504 1.20 -17.15 -16.96
C PRO A 504 1.94 -18.47 -16.71
N SER A 505 2.77 -18.89 -17.65
CA SER A 505 3.71 -19.98 -17.43
C SER A 505 4.92 -19.53 -16.60
N GLU A 506 5.80 -20.45 -16.23
CA GLU A 506 7.08 -20.11 -15.61
C GLU A 506 7.93 -19.24 -16.54
N GLU A 507 7.93 -19.57 -17.83
CA GLU A 507 8.66 -18.85 -18.87
C GLU A 507 8.11 -17.41 -19.06
N ASP A 508 6.79 -17.23 -19.00
CA ASP A 508 6.16 -15.90 -19.05
C ASP A 508 6.62 -15.02 -17.88
N PHE A 509 6.69 -15.58 -16.67
CA PHE A 509 7.24 -14.87 -15.52
C PHE A 509 8.75 -14.61 -15.65
N GLN A 510 9.52 -15.56 -16.18
CA GLN A 510 10.94 -15.34 -16.40
C GLN A 510 11.18 -14.21 -17.40
N GLU A 511 10.44 -14.19 -18.51
CA GLU A 511 10.50 -13.09 -19.48
C GLU A 511 10.15 -11.73 -18.84
N LEU A 512 9.12 -11.69 -17.98
CA LEU A 512 8.74 -10.50 -17.22
C LEU A 512 9.89 -10.02 -16.32
N LEU A 513 10.54 -10.92 -15.60
CA LEU A 513 11.67 -10.61 -14.72
C LEU A 513 12.90 -10.09 -15.48
N ASP A 514 13.19 -10.68 -16.63
CA ASP A 514 14.36 -10.32 -17.45
C ASP A 514 14.20 -8.92 -18.10
N ASN A 515 12.97 -8.56 -18.44
CA ASN A 515 12.68 -7.34 -19.19
C ASN A 515 12.08 -6.19 -18.36
N CYS A 516 11.87 -6.37 -17.07
CA CYS A 516 11.36 -5.33 -16.20
C CYS A 516 12.34 -4.94 -15.08
N THR A 517 12.30 -3.68 -14.69
CA THR A 517 12.83 -3.25 -13.39
C THR A 517 11.76 -3.45 -12.32
N ILE A 518 12.16 -3.89 -11.14
CA ILE A 518 11.24 -4.20 -10.06
C ILE A 518 11.48 -3.22 -8.91
N ALA A 519 10.47 -2.49 -8.53
CA ALA A 519 10.52 -1.54 -7.42
C ALA A 519 9.41 -1.83 -6.41
N PHE A 520 9.73 -1.77 -5.13
CA PHE A 520 8.72 -1.75 -4.09
C PHE A 520 7.94 -0.43 -4.17
N ALA A 521 6.62 -0.50 -4.13
CA ALA A 521 5.75 0.66 -4.30
C ALA A 521 4.50 0.57 -3.43
N TYR A 522 3.94 1.72 -3.15
CA TYR A 522 2.54 1.85 -2.74
C TYR A 522 1.74 2.39 -3.92
N ILE A 523 0.78 1.63 -4.40
CA ILE A 523 -0.20 2.11 -5.38
C ILE A 523 -1.56 2.11 -4.70
N CYS A 524 -2.17 3.27 -4.64
CA CYS A 524 -3.44 3.43 -3.93
C CYS A 524 -3.37 2.88 -2.49
N GLY A 525 -2.26 3.14 -1.78
CA GLY A 525 -2.01 2.70 -0.41
C GLY A 525 -1.82 1.20 -0.22
N THR A 526 -1.97 0.42 -1.26
CA THR A 526 -1.68 -1.01 -1.23
C THR A 526 -0.21 -1.24 -1.49
N ARG A 527 0.43 -1.99 -0.62
CA ARG A 527 1.83 -2.42 -0.75
C ARG A 527 1.96 -3.44 -1.87
N GLY A 528 3.06 -3.35 -2.59
CA GLY A 528 3.35 -4.31 -3.64
C GLY A 528 4.62 -3.98 -4.43
N PHE A 529 4.75 -4.60 -5.59
CA PHE A 529 5.89 -4.38 -6.48
C PHE A 529 5.41 -3.86 -7.83
N LYS A 530 6.02 -2.75 -8.24
CA LYS A 530 5.88 -2.18 -9.56
C LYS A 530 6.93 -2.79 -10.47
N LEU A 531 6.49 -3.48 -11.52
CA LEU A 531 7.34 -4.07 -12.55
C LEU A 531 7.24 -3.19 -13.78
N THR A 532 8.30 -2.41 -14.05
CA THR A 532 8.35 -1.44 -15.15
C THR A 532 9.18 -2.00 -16.29
N SER A 533 8.58 -2.10 -17.47
CA SER A 533 9.26 -2.55 -18.68
C SER A 533 10.46 -1.65 -19.02
N LYS A 534 11.61 -2.27 -19.25
CA LYS A 534 12.82 -1.62 -19.77
C LYS A 534 12.69 -1.21 -21.23
N ILE A 535 11.66 -1.73 -21.93
CA ILE A 535 11.47 -1.56 -23.37
C ILE A 535 10.62 -0.34 -23.68
N ASN A 536 9.45 -0.20 -22.99
CA ASN A 536 8.50 0.88 -23.29
C ASN A 536 8.12 1.75 -22.09
N GLY A 537 8.66 1.46 -20.89
CA GLY A 537 8.39 2.20 -19.66
C GLY A 537 7.00 1.97 -19.02
N LYS A 538 6.13 1.20 -19.66
CA LYS A 538 4.85 0.80 -19.05
C LYS A 538 5.07 -0.20 -17.93
N TYR A 539 4.09 -0.36 -17.04
CA TYR A 539 4.27 -1.21 -15.88
C TYR A 539 2.99 -1.95 -15.47
N ILE A 540 3.17 -3.02 -14.71
CA ILE A 540 2.13 -3.64 -13.89
C ILE A 540 2.48 -3.46 -12.41
N PHE A 541 1.46 -3.56 -11.57
CA PHE A 541 1.62 -3.58 -10.13
C PHE A 541 1.13 -4.90 -9.56
N LEU A 542 1.98 -5.58 -8.81
CA LEU A 542 1.68 -6.82 -8.12
C LEU A 542 1.50 -6.49 -6.63
N PRO A 543 0.26 -6.41 -6.10
CA PRO A 543 0.03 -6.18 -4.68
C PRO A 543 0.58 -7.34 -3.83
N GLU A 544 1.00 -7.05 -2.59
CA GLU A 544 1.41 -8.08 -1.61
C GLU A 544 0.18 -8.91 -1.18
N ALA A 545 -0.26 -9.78 -2.06
CA ALA A 545 -1.44 -10.62 -1.83
C ALA A 545 -1.20 -11.75 -0.82
N GLY A 546 0.06 -11.96 -0.40
CA GLY A 546 0.39 -13.06 0.52
C GLY A 546 0.11 -14.44 -0.06
N HIS A 547 0.09 -15.42 0.81
CA HIS A 547 -0.37 -16.78 0.52
C HIS A 547 -1.00 -17.40 1.78
N ASP A 548 -1.88 -18.38 1.61
CA ASP A 548 -2.36 -19.19 2.73
C ASP A 548 -1.63 -20.54 2.73
N SER A 549 -0.74 -20.72 3.71
CA SER A 549 0.01 -21.95 3.94
C SER A 549 -0.74 -22.97 4.80
N THR A 550 -1.87 -22.60 5.39
CA THR A 550 -2.64 -23.47 6.30
C THR A 550 -3.75 -24.23 5.58
N GLY A 551 -4.16 -23.77 4.42
CA GLY A 551 -5.28 -24.32 3.63
C GLY A 551 -6.66 -24.15 4.28
N ASN A 552 -6.76 -23.39 5.36
CA ASN A 552 -7.99 -23.18 6.14
C ASN A 552 -8.67 -21.84 5.87
N GLY A 553 -8.16 -21.06 4.90
CA GLY A 553 -8.72 -19.75 4.57
C GLY A 553 -8.39 -18.64 5.57
N THR A 554 -7.52 -18.93 6.53
CA THR A 554 -7.04 -17.91 7.46
C THR A 554 -5.82 -17.21 6.86
N TRP A 555 -5.91 -15.92 6.71
CA TRP A 555 -4.85 -15.06 6.18
C TRP A 555 -3.67 -14.97 7.17
N HIS A 556 -2.99 -16.09 7.46
CA HIS A 556 -1.92 -16.09 8.47
C HIS A 556 -0.63 -15.39 8.05
N ASP A 557 -0.46 -15.06 6.75
CA ASP A 557 0.77 -14.46 6.26
C ASP A 557 0.62 -13.10 5.54
N ILE A 558 -0.53 -12.42 5.68
CA ILE A 558 -0.70 -11.04 5.16
C ILE A 558 0.22 -10.02 5.86
N GLY A 559 0.91 -10.38 6.89
CA GLY A 559 1.90 -9.52 7.56
C GLY A 559 3.36 -9.72 7.11
N TRP A 560 3.65 -10.72 6.29
CA TRP A 560 5.01 -11.17 6.01
C TRP A 560 5.54 -10.73 4.64
N ARG A 561 5.13 -9.58 4.11
CA ARG A 561 5.80 -8.85 3.03
C ARG A 561 6.14 -9.69 1.80
N HIS A 562 5.21 -10.55 1.36
CA HIS A 562 5.38 -11.46 0.23
C HIS A 562 4.37 -11.19 -0.87
N CYS A 563 4.84 -11.18 -2.12
CA CYS A 563 4.01 -11.40 -3.31
C CYS A 563 4.18 -12.84 -3.76
N VAL A 564 3.12 -13.61 -3.80
CA VAL A 564 3.14 -14.98 -4.35
C VAL A 564 2.05 -15.11 -5.40
N TYR A 565 2.46 -15.47 -6.62
CA TYR A 565 1.60 -15.57 -7.79
C TYR A 565 1.79 -16.91 -8.49
N TRP A 566 0.72 -17.68 -8.65
CA TRP A 566 0.78 -18.95 -9.35
C TRP A 566 1.10 -18.80 -10.83
N SER A 567 1.98 -19.66 -11.34
CA SER A 567 2.08 -19.97 -12.75
C SER A 567 1.22 -21.19 -13.12
N SER A 568 1.02 -21.43 -14.40
CA SER A 568 0.37 -22.64 -14.90
C SER A 568 1.25 -23.90 -14.77
N THR A 569 2.56 -23.71 -14.57
CA THR A 569 3.59 -24.75 -14.61
C THR A 569 3.68 -25.52 -13.31
N SER A 570 3.98 -26.80 -13.39
CA SER A 570 4.24 -27.67 -12.25
C SER A 570 5.51 -28.49 -12.47
N LYS A 571 6.25 -28.75 -11.40
CA LYS A 571 7.52 -29.50 -11.38
C LYS A 571 7.49 -30.65 -10.39
N ASP A 572 8.30 -31.70 -10.68
CA ASP A 572 8.65 -32.70 -9.69
C ASP A 572 9.77 -32.14 -8.81
N LEU A 573 9.55 -32.05 -7.51
CA LEU A 573 10.64 -31.80 -6.58
C LEU A 573 11.05 -33.10 -5.88
N TYR A 574 12.26 -33.55 -6.17
CA TYR A 574 12.89 -34.75 -5.59
C TYR A 574 13.06 -34.71 -4.05
N TYR A 575 12.78 -33.56 -3.44
CA TYR A 575 13.08 -33.31 -2.02
C TYR A 575 11.87 -33.37 -1.08
N TYR A 576 10.65 -33.23 -1.62
CA TYR A 576 9.43 -33.41 -0.82
C TYR A 576 8.80 -34.75 -1.15
N ILE A 577 8.75 -35.62 -0.17
CA ILE A 577 8.23 -36.98 -0.25
C ILE A 577 6.82 -36.94 -0.86
N TYR A 578 6.71 -37.29 -2.16
CA TYR A 578 5.48 -37.67 -2.88
C TYR A 578 4.52 -36.59 -3.40
N GLU A 579 4.87 -35.31 -3.55
CA GLU A 579 3.92 -34.36 -4.16
C GLU A 579 4.55 -33.51 -5.26
N ASP A 580 3.87 -33.42 -6.42
CA ASP A 580 4.15 -32.42 -7.44
C ASP A 580 3.90 -31.03 -6.88
N VAL A 581 4.73 -30.05 -7.22
CA VAL A 581 4.61 -28.66 -6.79
C VAL A 581 4.15 -27.78 -7.94
N GLY A 582 3.32 -26.77 -7.65
CA GLY A 582 3.04 -25.67 -8.55
C GLY A 582 4.20 -24.67 -8.51
N VAL A 583 4.59 -24.11 -9.66
CA VAL A 583 5.58 -23.03 -9.71
C VAL A 583 4.91 -21.69 -9.45
N SER A 584 5.53 -20.85 -8.65
CA SER A 584 5.06 -19.48 -8.35
C SER A 584 6.16 -18.45 -8.52
N LEU A 585 5.79 -17.25 -8.94
CA LEU A 585 6.62 -16.06 -8.78
C LEU A 585 6.50 -15.60 -7.33
N THR A 586 7.63 -15.62 -6.61
CA THR A 586 7.71 -15.13 -5.23
C THR A 586 8.64 -13.92 -5.19
N ILE A 587 8.13 -12.81 -4.66
CA ILE A 587 8.90 -11.58 -4.40
C ILE A 587 8.73 -11.25 -2.93
N TYR A 588 9.81 -11.25 -2.19
CA TYR A 588 9.80 -10.85 -0.78
C TYR A 588 11.04 -10.05 -0.43
N GLN A 589 10.92 -9.31 0.64
CA GLN A 589 12.01 -8.55 1.18
C GLN A 589 12.44 -9.17 2.49
N ASP A 590 13.61 -9.77 2.50
CA ASP A 590 14.18 -10.29 3.72
C ASP A 590 14.97 -9.20 4.44
N ARG A 591 14.70 -9.03 5.73
CA ARG A 591 15.42 -8.09 6.60
C ARG A 591 16.66 -8.70 7.25
N SER A 592 16.75 -10.02 7.25
CA SER A 592 17.84 -10.72 7.92
C SER A 592 17.99 -12.15 7.40
N VAL A 593 18.77 -12.32 6.36
CA VAL A 593 19.35 -13.64 6.13
C VAL A 593 20.57 -13.72 7.02
N GLY A 594 20.47 -14.47 8.10
CA GLY A 594 21.64 -14.87 8.86
C GLY A 594 22.53 -15.73 7.95
N TYR A 595 23.56 -15.13 7.40
CA TYR A 595 24.57 -15.86 6.66
C TYR A 595 25.63 -16.34 7.65
N TRP A 596 25.82 -17.67 7.73
CA TRP A 596 26.95 -18.20 8.50
C TRP A 596 28.25 -17.91 7.77
N ASP A 597 29.03 -16.95 8.25
CA ASP A 597 30.36 -16.66 7.74
C ASP A 597 31.31 -17.75 8.24
N LYS A 598 31.71 -18.65 7.34
CA LYS A 598 32.60 -19.77 7.67
C LYS A 598 34.00 -19.34 8.06
N GLU A 599 34.45 -18.15 7.63
CA GLU A 599 35.79 -17.63 7.96
C GLU A 599 35.78 -16.98 9.34
N LYS A 600 34.72 -16.31 9.72
CA LYS A 600 34.58 -15.65 11.02
C LYS A 600 33.93 -16.51 12.09
N GLN A 601 33.34 -17.64 11.75
CA GLN A 601 32.54 -18.51 12.64
C GLN A 601 31.44 -17.77 13.40
N GLU A 602 30.80 -16.80 12.77
CA GLU A 602 29.68 -16.04 13.34
C GLU A 602 28.55 -15.86 12.34
N TYR A 603 27.33 -15.62 12.84
CA TYR A 603 26.21 -15.25 11.98
C TYR A 603 26.36 -13.78 11.59
N ASP A 604 26.66 -13.54 10.30
CA ASP A 604 26.63 -12.21 9.71
C ASP A 604 25.19 -11.93 9.24
N ASN A 605 24.48 -11.07 9.94
CA ASN A 605 23.15 -10.61 9.56
C ASN A 605 23.25 -9.56 8.44
N ARG A 606 23.78 -9.95 7.29
CA ARG A 606 23.79 -9.06 6.13
C ARG A 606 22.38 -8.89 5.62
N TYR A 607 21.99 -7.65 5.46
CA TYR A 607 20.80 -7.30 4.72
C TYR A 607 21.01 -7.67 3.25
N VAL A 608 20.31 -8.69 2.79
CA VAL A 608 20.47 -9.19 1.40
C VAL A 608 19.54 -8.45 0.43
N GLY A 609 18.63 -7.60 0.94
CA GLY A 609 17.72 -6.87 0.07
C GLY A 609 16.56 -7.75 -0.43
N ARG A 610 16.10 -7.46 -1.61
CA ARG A 610 14.96 -8.12 -2.25
C ARG A 610 15.34 -9.51 -2.77
N ILE A 611 14.51 -10.50 -2.47
CA ILE A 611 14.62 -11.83 -3.07
C ILE A 611 13.49 -12.01 -4.07
N ILE A 612 13.84 -12.35 -5.31
CA ILE A 612 12.91 -12.60 -6.41
C ILE A 612 13.27 -13.98 -6.96
N LYS A 613 12.30 -14.87 -6.99
CA LYS A 613 12.53 -16.24 -7.48
C LYS A 613 11.27 -16.87 -8.05
N LEU A 614 11.48 -17.77 -8.99
CA LEU A 614 10.49 -18.74 -9.43
C LEU A 614 10.75 -20.02 -8.65
N GLU A 615 9.84 -20.38 -7.78
CA GLU A 615 10.00 -21.53 -6.89
C GLU A 615 8.78 -22.45 -6.88
N GLY A 616 9.04 -23.73 -6.60
CA GLY A 616 7.98 -24.70 -6.40
C GLY A 616 7.39 -24.60 -5.00
N GLY A 617 6.07 -24.52 -4.92
CA GLY A 617 5.30 -24.56 -3.69
C GLY A 617 4.27 -25.68 -3.68
N PRO A 618 3.88 -26.21 -2.50
CA PRO A 618 2.84 -27.22 -2.40
C PRO A 618 1.55 -26.75 -3.08
N ARG A 619 0.96 -27.59 -3.93
CA ARG A 619 -0.27 -27.25 -4.68
C ARG A 619 -1.48 -26.95 -3.79
N TRP A 620 -1.44 -27.37 -2.55
CA TRP A 620 -2.51 -27.08 -1.57
C TRP A 620 -2.39 -25.69 -0.93
N HIS A 621 -1.26 -24.99 -1.10
CA HIS A 621 -1.15 -23.57 -0.76
C HIS A 621 -2.04 -22.76 -1.68
N SER A 622 -2.46 -21.59 -1.21
CA SER A 622 -3.31 -20.69 -1.97
C SER A 622 -2.57 -19.40 -2.26
N SER A 623 -2.57 -18.98 -3.52
CA SER A 623 -1.86 -17.78 -3.99
C SER A 623 -2.72 -16.99 -4.97
N ALA A 624 -2.34 -15.74 -5.21
CA ALA A 624 -3.00 -14.87 -6.17
C ALA A 624 -2.75 -15.33 -7.62
N VAL A 625 -3.61 -14.89 -8.53
CA VAL A 625 -3.51 -15.13 -9.96
C VAL A 625 -3.50 -13.80 -10.71
N ARG A 626 -2.41 -13.52 -11.45
CA ARG A 626 -2.28 -12.40 -12.37
C ARG A 626 -2.38 -12.93 -13.80
N PRO A 627 -3.51 -12.73 -14.50
CA PRO A 627 -3.71 -13.28 -15.84
C PRO A 627 -2.84 -12.63 -16.91
N VAL A 628 -2.60 -13.44 -17.96
CA VAL A 628 -2.07 -12.99 -19.26
C VAL A 628 -2.99 -13.40 -20.37
N SER A 629 -2.88 -12.73 -21.54
CA SER A 629 -3.56 -13.10 -22.78
C SER A 629 -2.59 -12.99 -23.94
N ASP A 630 -2.70 -13.91 -24.88
CA ASP A 630 -1.94 -13.90 -26.12
C ASP A 630 -2.37 -12.78 -27.07
#